data_be648b3a6e67edc9093cdaa57bedd9e1
#
_entry.id   be648b3a6e67edc9093cdaa57bedd9e1
#
_cell.length_a   1.000
_cell.length_b   1.000
_cell.length_c   1.000
_cell.angle_alpha   90.00
_cell.angle_beta   90.00
_cell.angle_gamma   90.00
#
_symmetry.space_group_name_H-M   'P 1'
#
loop_
_entity.id
_entity.type
_entity.pdbx_description
1 polymer ?
#
loop_
_entity_poly.entity_id
_entity_poly.type
_entity_poly.pdbx_seq_one_letter_code
_entity_poly.pdbx_strand_id
1 'polypeptide(L)'
;MANLRFAKDYLLHRLKAKNRHGVHSPFVYRLIDEVIYDFQGKKVYEEVEAIREKLLNDTRIITITDLGAGSHLNNNRQKKIGDIAKNALKTPKLAQLLYRLVADLKPDSIIELGTCLGITTLYLQQGRXLRVTER
;
A
#
# COMPACT_ATOMS: atom_id res chain seq x y z
N MET A 1 -14.66 18.95 -15.24
CA MET A 1 -15.56 18.10 -16.07
C MET A 1 -15.00 16.68 -16.07
N ALA A 2 -15.79 15.71 -15.61
CA ALA A 2 -15.39 14.30 -15.68
C ALA A 2 -15.20 13.92 -17.16
N ASN A 3 -14.08 13.29 -17.46
CA ASN A 3 -13.77 12.90 -18.82
C ASN A 3 -14.67 11.73 -19.23
N LEU A 4 -15.69 12.02 -20.05
CA LEU A 4 -16.67 11.03 -20.53
C LEU A 4 -15.97 9.83 -21.20
N ARG A 5 -14.85 10.07 -21.84
CA ARG A 5 -14.03 9.02 -22.44
C ARG A 5 -13.52 8.06 -21.37
N PHE A 6 -12.99 8.60 -20.26
CA PHE A 6 -12.50 7.79 -19.13
C PHE A 6 -13.64 6.93 -18.55
N ALA A 7 -14.82 7.52 -18.35
CA ALA A 7 -15.97 6.79 -17.80
C ALA A 7 -16.39 5.64 -18.74
N LYS A 8 -16.42 5.88 -20.05
CA LYS A 8 -16.73 4.87 -21.06
C LYS A 8 -15.69 3.75 -21.04
N ASP A 9 -14.41 4.11 -21.05
CA ASP A 9 -13.32 3.13 -21.06
C ASP A 9 -13.33 2.29 -19.76
N TYR A 10 -13.63 2.90 -18.62
CA TYR A 10 -13.79 2.20 -17.34
C TYR A 10 -14.94 1.21 -17.38
N LEU A 11 -16.09 1.62 -17.91
CA LEU A 11 -17.26 0.73 -18.06
C LEU A 11 -16.96 -0.45 -18.99
N LEU A 12 -16.33 -0.18 -20.13
CA LEU A 12 -15.93 -1.23 -21.07
C LEU A 12 -14.93 -2.19 -20.41
N HIS A 13 -13.99 -1.66 -19.64
CA HIS A 13 -13.04 -2.50 -18.89
C HIS A 13 -13.79 -3.40 -17.91
N ARG A 14 -14.73 -2.84 -17.13
CA ARG A 14 -15.50 -3.64 -16.16
C ARG A 14 -16.30 -4.75 -16.81
N LEU A 15 -16.88 -4.50 -17.99
CA LEU A 15 -17.65 -5.50 -18.73
C LEU A 15 -16.75 -6.62 -19.28
N LYS A 16 -15.51 -6.29 -19.68
CA LYS A 16 -14.56 -7.26 -20.26
C LYS A 16 -13.68 -7.93 -19.20
N ALA A 17 -13.56 -7.35 -18.01
CA ALA A 17 -12.68 -7.85 -16.97
C ALA A 17 -13.11 -9.25 -16.53
N LYS A 18 -12.19 -10.19 -16.54
CA LYS A 18 -12.42 -11.54 -16.04
C LYS A 18 -12.30 -11.53 -14.51
N ASN A 19 -13.17 -12.28 -13.87
CA ASN A 19 -13.10 -12.50 -12.43
C ASN A 19 -12.17 -13.69 -12.12
N ARG A 20 -12.01 -14.00 -10.83
CA ARG A 20 -11.12 -15.09 -10.38
C ARG A 20 -11.47 -16.45 -10.98
N HIS A 21 -12.73 -16.67 -11.35
CA HIS A 21 -13.17 -17.93 -11.93
C HIS A 21 -12.73 -18.13 -13.40
N GLY A 22 -12.29 -17.06 -14.06
CA GLY A 22 -11.74 -17.11 -15.41
C GLY A 22 -10.22 -17.26 -15.46
N VAL A 23 -9.57 -17.50 -14.31
CA VAL A 23 -8.12 -17.67 -14.23
C VAL A 23 -7.79 -19.15 -14.36
N HIS A 24 -6.93 -19.50 -15.31
CA HIS A 24 -6.54 -20.90 -15.58
C HIS A 24 -5.21 -21.29 -14.94
N SER A 25 -4.47 -20.34 -14.34
CA SER A 25 -3.22 -20.66 -13.62
C SER A 25 -3.53 -21.00 -12.17
N PRO A 26 -3.21 -22.20 -11.68
CA PRO A 26 -3.41 -22.57 -10.28
C PRO A 26 -2.70 -21.61 -9.32
N PHE A 27 -1.48 -21.18 -9.67
CA PHE A 27 -0.73 -20.22 -8.86
C PHE A 27 -1.48 -18.89 -8.75
N VAL A 28 -1.94 -18.34 -9.88
CA VAL A 28 -2.64 -17.05 -9.88
C VAL A 28 -3.98 -17.16 -9.15
N TYR A 29 -4.69 -18.27 -9.32
CA TYR A 29 -5.95 -18.51 -8.61
C TYR A 29 -5.72 -18.50 -7.09
N ARG A 30 -4.72 -19.30 -6.63
CA ARG A 30 -4.36 -19.33 -5.20
C ARG A 30 -3.97 -17.95 -4.68
N LEU A 31 -3.13 -17.23 -5.43
CA LEU A 31 -2.68 -15.89 -5.04
C LEU A 31 -3.87 -14.94 -4.86
N ILE A 32 -4.83 -14.99 -5.78
CA ILE A 32 -6.04 -14.15 -5.69
C ILE A 32 -6.86 -14.55 -4.47
N ASP A 33 -7.13 -15.83 -4.29
CA ASP A 33 -8.06 -16.32 -3.28
C ASP A 33 -7.48 -16.26 -1.86
N GLU A 34 -6.22 -16.67 -1.69
CA GLU A 34 -5.60 -16.80 -0.37
C GLU A 34 -4.82 -15.56 0.08
N VAL A 35 -4.39 -14.71 -0.86
CA VAL A 35 -3.56 -13.54 -0.52
C VAL A 35 -4.29 -12.23 -0.80
N ILE A 36 -4.81 -12.04 -2.02
CA ILE A 36 -5.45 -10.76 -2.39
C ILE A 36 -6.76 -10.59 -1.63
N TYR A 37 -7.58 -11.65 -1.57
CA TYR A 37 -8.88 -11.63 -0.89
C TYR A 37 -8.84 -12.09 0.56
N ASP A 38 -7.65 -12.27 1.16
CA ASP A 38 -7.55 -12.46 2.61
C ASP A 38 -7.76 -11.11 3.32
N PHE A 39 -8.93 -10.94 3.88
CA PHE A 39 -9.28 -9.72 4.64
C PHE A 39 -9.31 -9.99 6.15
N GLN A 40 -8.71 -11.09 6.60
CA GLN A 40 -8.66 -11.40 8.03
C GLN A 40 -7.79 -10.38 8.78
N GLY A 41 -8.26 -9.98 9.93
CA GLY A 41 -7.51 -9.11 10.83
C GLY A 41 -6.28 -9.84 11.37
N LYS A 42 -5.17 -9.11 11.45
CA LYS A 42 -3.92 -9.65 12.02
C LYS A 42 -3.38 -8.64 13.04
N LYS A 43 -2.80 -9.13 14.13
CA LYS A 43 -2.25 -8.28 15.19
C LYS A 43 -1.30 -7.21 14.64
N VAL A 44 -0.46 -7.59 13.67
CA VAL A 44 0.48 -6.65 13.03
C VAL A 44 -0.25 -5.46 12.37
N TYR A 45 -1.48 -5.68 11.87
CA TYR A 45 -2.24 -4.59 11.26
C TYR A 45 -2.62 -3.55 12.31
N GLU A 46 -3.07 -4.00 13.48
CA GLU A 46 -3.43 -3.10 14.58
C GLU A 46 -2.22 -2.29 15.03
N GLU A 47 -1.07 -2.96 15.19
CA GLU A 47 0.18 -2.32 15.61
C GLU A 47 0.64 -1.23 14.62
N VAL A 48 0.65 -1.53 13.32
CA VAL A 48 1.11 -0.58 12.31
C VAL A 48 0.08 0.56 12.12
N GLU A 49 -1.22 0.23 12.17
CA GLU A 49 -2.25 1.26 12.01
C GLU A 49 -2.29 2.20 13.23
N ALA A 50 -1.93 1.75 14.43
CA ALA A 50 -1.77 2.64 15.59
C ALA A 50 -0.64 3.66 15.36
N ILE A 51 0.44 3.25 14.67
CA ILE A 51 1.52 4.17 14.28
C ILE A 51 1.00 5.15 13.21
N ARG A 52 0.27 4.63 12.21
CA ARG A 52 -0.34 5.49 11.18
C ARG A 52 -1.23 6.57 11.81
N GLU A 53 -2.05 6.19 12.78
CA GLU A 53 -2.95 7.14 13.45
C GLU A 53 -2.17 8.25 14.16
N LYS A 54 -1.08 7.90 14.83
CA LYS A 54 -0.20 8.90 15.46
C LYS A 54 0.34 9.89 14.41
N LEU A 55 0.78 9.36 13.25
CA LEU A 55 1.30 10.21 12.17
C LEU A 55 0.22 11.12 11.58
N LEU A 56 -1.00 10.61 11.42
CA LEU A 56 -2.13 11.39 10.88
C LEU A 56 -2.49 12.58 11.79
N ASN A 57 -2.31 12.39 13.09
CA ASN A 57 -2.61 13.41 14.10
C ASN A 57 -1.41 14.31 14.46
N ASP A 58 -0.25 14.07 13.83
CA ASP A 58 0.98 14.81 14.14
C ASP A 58 0.94 16.20 13.51
N THR A 59 0.99 17.22 14.40
CA THR A 59 0.92 18.63 13.99
C THR A 59 2.28 19.28 13.71
N ARG A 60 3.38 18.54 13.95
CA ARG A 60 4.73 19.09 13.74
C ARG A 60 4.95 19.42 12.26
N ILE A 61 5.65 20.54 12.04
CA ILE A 61 6.00 20.98 10.69
C ILE A 61 7.46 20.63 10.44
N ILE A 62 7.72 19.99 9.31
CA ILE A 62 9.08 19.65 8.90
C ILE A 62 9.40 20.32 7.55
N THR A 63 10.67 20.59 7.34
CA THR A 63 11.15 21.09 6.06
C THR A 63 11.63 19.89 5.23
N ILE A 64 11.05 19.73 4.05
CA ILE A 64 11.43 18.63 3.15
C ILE A 64 12.21 19.17 1.95
N THR A 65 13.20 18.39 1.50
CA THR A 65 13.90 18.64 0.25
C THR A 65 13.37 17.64 -0.78
N ASP A 66 12.60 18.14 -1.73
CA ASP A 66 12.03 17.32 -2.79
C ASP A 66 12.95 17.45 -4.02
N LEU A 67 13.66 16.37 -4.34
CA LEU A 67 14.56 16.30 -5.49
C LEU A 67 13.86 15.76 -6.75
N GLY A 68 12.56 15.45 -6.63
CA GLY A 68 11.78 14.92 -7.75
C GLY A 68 11.06 16.01 -8.54
N ALA A 69 10.05 15.60 -9.27
CA ALA A 69 9.23 16.50 -10.11
C ALA A 69 8.39 17.49 -9.28
N GLY A 70 8.37 17.33 -7.95
CA GLY A 70 7.58 18.18 -7.07
C GLY A 70 6.13 17.76 -6.99
N SER A 71 5.42 18.42 -6.08
CA SER A 71 3.98 18.19 -5.91
C SER A 71 3.21 19.28 -6.66
N HIS A 72 2.34 18.88 -7.56
CA HIS A 72 1.43 19.81 -8.23
C HIS A 72 0.42 20.45 -7.27
N LEU A 73 0.25 19.87 -6.08
CA LEU A 73 -0.73 20.35 -5.10
C LEU A 73 -0.13 21.38 -4.12
N ASN A 74 1.18 21.29 -3.87
CA ASN A 74 1.79 22.17 -2.86
C ASN A 74 3.31 22.23 -3.05
N ASN A 75 3.81 23.40 -3.44
CA ASN A 75 5.23 23.68 -3.64
C ASN A 75 5.91 24.17 -2.33
N ASN A 76 5.18 24.30 -1.23
CA ASN A 76 5.78 24.71 0.01
C ASN A 76 6.69 23.61 0.57
N ARG A 77 7.94 23.98 0.89
CA ARG A 77 8.91 23.07 1.49
C ARG A 77 8.58 22.68 2.93
N GLN A 78 7.82 23.54 3.62
CA GLN A 78 7.36 23.26 4.98
C GLN A 78 6.03 22.52 4.92
N LYS A 79 5.99 21.31 5.45
CA LYS A 79 4.79 20.46 5.43
C LYS A 79 4.53 19.88 6.82
N LYS A 80 3.27 19.87 7.21
CA LYS A 80 2.82 19.21 8.43
C LYS A 80 2.90 17.68 8.23
N ILE A 81 3.39 16.96 9.24
CA ILE A 81 3.53 15.50 9.16
C ILE A 81 2.17 14.84 8.87
N GLY A 82 1.10 15.29 9.53
CA GLY A 82 -0.25 14.77 9.30
C GLY A 82 -0.72 14.94 7.85
N ASP A 83 -0.36 16.06 7.20
CA ASP A 83 -0.71 16.27 5.79
C ASP A 83 0.08 15.35 4.86
N ILE A 84 1.36 15.10 5.18
CA ILE A 84 2.16 14.13 4.44
C ILE A 84 1.54 12.73 4.60
N ALA A 85 1.19 12.36 5.84
CA ALA A 85 0.57 11.07 6.13
C ALA A 85 -0.73 10.87 5.36
N LYS A 86 -1.58 11.90 5.35
CA LYS A 86 -2.88 11.86 4.67
C LYS A 86 -2.75 11.71 3.15
N ASN A 87 -1.76 12.37 2.54
CA ASN A 87 -1.67 12.47 1.09
C ASN A 87 -0.69 11.47 0.46
N ALA A 88 0.30 10.99 1.21
CA ALA A 88 1.38 10.16 0.63
C ALA A 88 1.36 8.70 1.09
N LEU A 89 0.76 8.39 2.25
CA LEU A 89 0.74 7.01 2.71
C LEU A 89 -0.25 6.16 1.90
N LYS A 90 0.14 4.95 1.62
CA LYS A 90 -0.76 3.96 1.00
C LYS A 90 -1.94 3.69 1.92
N THR A 91 -3.10 3.43 1.34
CA THR A 91 -4.28 3.04 2.14
C THR A 91 -3.98 1.78 2.96
N PRO A 92 -4.63 1.60 4.12
CA PRO A 92 -4.44 0.38 4.92
C PRO A 92 -4.60 -0.91 4.11
N LYS A 93 -5.66 -1.01 3.32
CA LYS A 93 -5.93 -2.21 2.49
C LYS A 93 -4.75 -2.53 1.56
N LEU A 94 -4.17 -1.50 0.91
CA LEU A 94 -3.06 -1.72 -0.02
C LEU A 94 -1.76 -2.08 0.74
N ALA A 95 -1.49 -1.42 1.86
CA ALA A 95 -0.31 -1.71 2.66
C ALA A 95 -0.37 -3.14 3.26
N GLN A 96 -1.56 -3.54 3.74
CA GLN A 96 -1.81 -4.90 4.23
C GLN A 96 -1.67 -5.95 3.12
N LEU A 97 -2.08 -5.60 1.89
CA LEU A 97 -1.85 -6.50 0.74
C LEU A 97 -0.35 -6.71 0.50
N LEU A 98 0.46 -5.65 0.60
CA LEU A 98 1.91 -5.77 0.44
C LEU A 98 2.51 -6.68 1.52
N TYR A 99 2.05 -6.57 2.78
CA TYR A 99 2.44 -7.49 3.85
C TYR A 99 2.14 -8.95 3.47
N ARG A 100 0.90 -9.23 3.03
CA ARG A 100 0.48 -10.60 2.67
C ARG A 100 1.29 -11.14 1.49
N LEU A 101 1.57 -10.29 0.50
CA LEU A 101 2.39 -10.69 -0.65
C LEU A 101 3.81 -11.09 -0.21
N VAL A 102 4.41 -10.29 0.69
CA VAL A 102 5.75 -10.61 1.23
C VAL A 102 5.71 -11.90 2.03
N ALA A 103 4.70 -12.07 2.88
CA ALA A 103 4.54 -13.27 3.71
C ALA A 103 4.37 -14.54 2.86
N ASP A 104 3.64 -14.45 1.75
CA ASP A 104 3.38 -15.58 0.86
C ASP A 104 4.57 -15.87 -0.07
N LEU A 105 5.11 -14.83 -0.71
CA LEU A 105 6.17 -15.00 -1.72
C LEU A 105 7.55 -15.22 -1.10
N LYS A 106 7.74 -14.83 0.18
CA LYS A 106 8.97 -15.03 0.96
C LYS A 106 10.24 -14.57 0.21
N PRO A 107 10.26 -13.33 -0.31
CA PRO A 107 11.42 -12.88 -1.09
C PRO A 107 12.70 -12.79 -0.25
N ASP A 108 13.84 -13.07 -0.85
CA ASP A 108 15.14 -12.93 -0.19
C ASP A 108 15.50 -11.46 0.05
N SER A 109 15.08 -10.58 -0.84
CA SER A 109 15.35 -9.15 -0.74
C SER A 109 14.12 -8.34 -1.12
N ILE A 110 13.96 -7.21 -0.47
CA ILE A 110 12.88 -6.25 -0.77
C ILE A 110 13.53 -4.89 -0.98
N ILE A 111 13.20 -4.26 -2.08
CA ILE A 111 13.63 -2.88 -2.38
C ILE A 111 12.39 -2.00 -2.39
N GLU A 112 12.40 -0.96 -1.57
CA GLU A 112 11.32 0.02 -1.52
C GLU A 112 11.84 1.37 -2.02
N LEU A 113 11.19 1.91 -3.04
CA LEU A 113 11.47 3.24 -3.55
C LEU A 113 10.41 4.21 -3.04
N GLY A 114 10.83 5.24 -2.32
CA GLY A 114 9.92 6.23 -1.76
C GLY A 114 9.32 5.82 -0.43
N THR A 115 10.14 5.56 0.56
CA THR A 115 9.75 5.12 1.91
C THR A 115 8.79 6.08 2.62
N CYS A 116 8.92 7.39 2.37
CA CYS A 116 8.08 8.44 2.98
C CYS A 116 8.14 8.37 4.52
N LEU A 117 7.02 8.12 5.21
CA LEU A 117 6.94 8.03 6.67
C LEU A 117 7.07 6.58 7.19
N GLY A 118 7.46 5.64 6.34
CA GLY A 118 7.83 4.29 6.75
C GLY A 118 6.71 3.31 7.03
N ILE A 119 5.45 3.66 6.85
CA ILE A 119 4.33 2.75 7.14
C ILE A 119 4.37 1.52 6.23
N THR A 120 4.65 1.70 4.95
CA THR A 120 4.79 0.57 4.02
C THR A 120 6.00 -0.29 4.40
N THR A 121 7.11 0.36 4.76
CA THR A 121 8.33 -0.32 5.23
C THR A 121 8.04 -1.26 6.40
N LEU A 122 7.27 -0.78 7.39
CA LEU A 122 6.88 -1.59 8.55
C LEU A 122 6.11 -2.84 8.11
N TYR A 123 5.15 -2.69 7.20
CA TYR A 123 4.39 -3.83 6.68
C TYR A 123 5.29 -4.82 5.93
N LEU A 124 6.20 -4.32 5.10
CA LEU A 124 7.14 -5.17 4.33
C LEU A 124 8.06 -5.94 5.28
N GLN A 125 8.59 -5.26 6.31
CA GLN A 125 9.47 -5.87 7.31
C GLN A 125 8.73 -6.94 8.10
N GLN A 126 7.52 -6.66 8.56
CA GLN A 126 6.72 -7.60 9.36
C GLN A 126 6.31 -8.83 8.52
N GLY A 127 6.03 -8.65 7.24
CA GLY A 127 5.76 -9.75 6.32
C GLY A 127 6.98 -10.66 6.16
N ARG A 128 8.15 -10.11 6.21
CA ARG A 128 9.41 -10.87 6.13
C ARG A 128 9.78 -11.59 7.45
N UNK A 129 9.50 -10.91 8.43
CA UNK A 129 9.71 -11.38 9.60
C UNK A 129 9.18 -12.62 9.90
N LEU A 130 8.01 -12.98 9.44
CA LEU A 130 7.35 -14.28 9.60
C LEU A 130 8.27 -15.45 9.21
N ARG A 131 9.14 -15.23 8.27
CA ARG A 131 10.12 -16.23 7.83
C ARG A 131 11.08 -16.65 8.94
N VAL A 132 11.37 -15.77 9.89
CA VAL A 132 12.37 -16.03 10.94
C VAL A 132 11.80 -16.90 12.08
N THR A 133 10.51 -16.80 12.32
CA THR A 133 9.85 -17.53 13.42
C THR A 133 9.47 -18.98 13.06
N GLU A 134 9.58 -19.36 11.78
CA GLU A 134 9.23 -20.71 11.30
C GLU A 134 10.44 -21.66 11.20
N ARG A 135 11.66 -21.26 11.66
CA ARG A 135 12.85 -22.13 11.62
C ARG A 135 13.14 -22.74 12.98
#